data_a519bda7fbd4c8ae73b32c4157c3e41d
#
_entry.id   a519bda7fbd4c8ae73b32c4157c3e41d
#
_cell.length_a   1.000
_cell.length_b   1.000
_cell.length_c   1.000
_cell.angle_alpha   90.00
_cell.angle_beta   90.00
_cell.angle_gamma   90.00
#
_symmetry.space_group_name_H-M   'P 1'
#
loop_
_entity.id
_entity.type
_entity.pdbx_description
1 polymer ?
#
loop_
_entity_poly.entity_id
_entity_poly.type
_entity_poly.pdbx_seq_one_letter_code
_entity_poly.pdbx_strand_id
1 'polypeptide(L)'
;MTYCIGIKASDGLVFASDSRTNAGLDNVNIYSKMFTYDVGDRTIIIVTSGNLGTSQAVFKSIQNDLENNSGKHNLNTCENFDQIASYIGSLNIEHSAPKGINTDTVLLGSTFIIGGQIKGQPMELFLVYPQGNYIRPADSKPYLVIGEVKYGKPILDRVIKPEVSVGDASRLSLIHI
;
A
#
# COMPACT_ATOMS: atom_id res chain seq x y z
N MET A 1 14.22 9.03 -2.04
CA MET A 1 12.94 9.46 -1.41
C MET A 1 11.83 8.70 -2.11
N THR A 2 10.84 8.26 -1.40
CA THR A 2 9.65 7.55 -1.92
C THR A 2 8.42 8.37 -1.57
N TYR A 3 7.48 8.47 -2.48
CA TYR A 3 6.17 9.05 -2.23
C TYR A 3 5.09 8.13 -2.79
N CYS A 4 4.18 7.70 -1.93
CA CYS A 4 2.99 6.96 -2.35
C CYS A 4 1.78 7.50 -1.59
N ILE A 5 0.66 7.61 -2.29
CA ILE A 5 -0.60 8.12 -1.74
C ILE A 5 -1.77 7.25 -2.21
N GLY A 6 -2.75 7.08 -1.32
CA GLY A 6 -4.08 6.59 -1.63
C GLY A 6 -5.11 7.59 -1.13
N ILE A 7 -6.08 7.93 -1.95
CA ILE A 7 -7.17 8.87 -1.63
C ILE A 7 -8.51 8.17 -1.88
N LYS A 8 -9.39 8.20 -0.88
CA LYS A 8 -10.79 7.77 -1.02
C LYS A 8 -11.62 8.98 -1.38
N ALA A 9 -11.89 9.13 -2.67
CA ALA A 9 -12.75 10.19 -3.21
C ALA A 9 -14.24 9.80 -3.05
N SER A 10 -15.13 10.75 -3.29
CA SER A 10 -16.58 10.54 -3.20
C SER A 10 -17.10 9.51 -4.22
N ASP A 11 -16.42 9.39 -5.35
CA ASP A 11 -16.82 8.58 -6.50
C ASP A 11 -15.76 7.53 -6.93
N GLY A 12 -14.71 7.31 -6.13
CA GLY A 12 -13.68 6.34 -6.46
C GLY A 12 -12.46 6.36 -5.54
N LEU A 13 -11.45 5.60 -5.92
CA LEU A 13 -10.14 5.60 -5.26
C LEU A 13 -9.08 6.13 -6.24
N VAL A 14 -8.14 6.90 -5.72
CA VAL A 14 -6.99 7.39 -6.48
C VAL A 14 -5.72 6.93 -5.80
N PHE A 15 -4.81 6.32 -6.57
CA PHE A 15 -3.48 5.94 -6.13
C PHE A 15 -2.42 6.62 -6.99
N ALA A 16 -1.36 7.08 -6.36
CA ALA A 16 -0.17 7.55 -7.06
C ALA A 16 1.09 7.12 -6.31
N SER A 17 2.14 6.82 -7.07
CA SER A 17 3.46 6.53 -6.53
C SER A 17 4.55 7.09 -7.45
N ASP A 18 5.69 7.46 -6.86
CA ASP A 18 6.91 7.62 -7.65
C ASP A 18 7.48 6.23 -8.01
N SER A 19 8.35 6.20 -9.01
CA SER A 19 9.04 4.97 -9.46
C SER A 19 10.53 4.97 -9.13
N ARG A 20 11.06 6.06 -8.56
CA ARG A 20 12.47 6.20 -8.27
C ARG A 20 12.85 5.48 -6.97
N THR A 21 13.85 4.63 -7.03
CA THR A 21 14.42 3.94 -5.87
C THR A 21 15.91 4.23 -5.79
N ASN A 22 16.39 4.71 -4.65
CA ASN A 22 17.80 4.93 -4.39
C ASN A 22 18.32 3.79 -3.52
N ALA A 23 19.33 3.08 -4.01
CA ALA A 23 20.09 2.09 -3.26
C ALA A 23 21.51 2.65 -3.04
N GLY A 24 21.67 3.52 -2.03
CA GLY A 24 22.94 4.20 -1.75
C GLY A 24 23.11 5.53 -2.52
N LEU A 25 24.31 6.13 -2.43
CA LEU A 25 24.55 7.49 -2.93
C LEU A 25 24.53 7.63 -4.46
N ASP A 26 24.83 6.56 -5.22
CA ASP A 26 25.02 6.62 -6.67
C ASP A 26 24.19 5.59 -7.48
N ASN A 27 23.33 4.79 -6.86
CA ASN A 27 22.59 3.75 -7.55
C ASN A 27 21.10 4.09 -7.61
N VAL A 28 20.71 4.77 -8.69
CA VAL A 28 19.30 5.10 -8.98
C VAL A 28 18.73 4.02 -9.90
N ASN A 29 17.77 3.27 -9.39
CA ASN A 29 17.02 2.28 -10.16
C ASN A 29 15.54 2.67 -10.23
N ILE A 30 14.87 2.24 -11.29
CA ILE A 30 13.43 2.41 -11.47
C ILE A 30 12.75 1.09 -11.10
N TYR A 31 11.93 1.11 -10.05
CA TYR A 31 11.12 -0.03 -9.64
C TYR A 31 9.67 0.41 -9.49
N SER A 32 8.75 -0.43 -9.95
CA SER A 32 7.33 -0.19 -9.67
C SER A 32 7.08 -0.31 -8.16
N LYS A 33 6.43 0.70 -7.61
CA LYS A 33 5.96 0.73 -6.22
C LYS A 33 4.46 0.55 -6.12
N MET A 34 3.79 0.42 -7.26
CA MET A 34 2.35 0.22 -7.36
C MET A 34 2.05 -1.03 -8.16
N PHE A 35 1.19 -1.88 -7.60
CA PHE A 35 0.76 -3.15 -8.17
C PHE A 35 -0.77 -3.22 -8.14
N THR A 36 -1.35 -3.66 -9.24
CA THR A 36 -2.79 -3.84 -9.37
C THR A 36 -3.10 -5.31 -9.58
N TYR A 37 -4.07 -5.81 -8.85
CA TYR A 37 -4.58 -7.18 -8.93
C TYR A 37 -6.06 -7.14 -9.26
N ASP A 38 -6.41 -7.59 -10.46
CA ASP A 38 -7.79 -7.83 -10.87
C ASP A 38 -8.04 -9.33 -10.79
N VAL A 39 -8.64 -9.79 -9.70
CA VAL A 39 -8.82 -11.21 -9.40
C VAL A 39 -10.29 -11.49 -9.04
N GLY A 40 -10.92 -12.35 -9.84
CA GLY A 40 -12.31 -12.74 -9.61
C GLY A 40 -13.27 -11.55 -9.70
N ASP A 41 -13.84 -11.18 -8.56
CA ASP A 41 -14.86 -10.14 -8.41
C ASP A 41 -14.32 -8.83 -7.80
N ARG A 42 -12.99 -8.66 -7.77
CA ARG A 42 -12.34 -7.56 -7.05
C ARG A 42 -11.15 -6.96 -7.76
N THR A 43 -10.97 -5.67 -7.55
CA THR A 43 -9.76 -4.93 -7.91
C THR A 43 -9.06 -4.46 -6.64
N ILE A 44 -7.78 -4.78 -6.51
CA ILE A 44 -6.95 -4.44 -5.37
C ILE A 44 -5.71 -3.71 -5.88
N ILE A 45 -5.44 -2.53 -5.33
CA ILE A 45 -4.25 -1.75 -5.61
C ILE A 45 -3.40 -1.70 -4.35
N ILE A 46 -2.10 -1.95 -4.50
CA ILE A 46 -1.12 -1.93 -3.42
C ILE A 46 0.02 -1.00 -3.83
N VAL A 47 0.30 -0.01 -2.98
CA VAL A 47 1.52 0.81 -3.10
C VAL A 47 2.40 0.61 -1.88
N THR A 48 3.72 0.71 -2.07
CA THR A 48 4.69 0.35 -1.03
C THR A 48 5.80 1.37 -0.87
N SER A 49 6.30 1.45 0.36
CA SER A 49 7.48 2.22 0.74
C SER A 49 8.24 1.49 1.85
N GLY A 50 9.56 1.65 1.90
CA GLY A 50 10.42 1.03 2.90
C GLY A 50 11.44 0.09 2.28
N ASN A 51 11.65 -1.09 2.86
CA ASN A 51 12.65 -2.03 2.37
C ASN A 51 12.21 -2.71 1.08
N LEU A 52 12.98 -2.49 0.00
CA LEU A 52 12.66 -3.05 -1.32
C LEU A 52 12.67 -4.58 -1.33
N GLY A 53 13.64 -5.20 -0.65
CA GLY A 53 13.73 -6.66 -0.58
C GLY A 53 12.51 -7.29 0.09
N THR A 54 12.04 -6.70 1.18
CA THR A 54 10.81 -7.14 1.87
C THR A 54 9.59 -6.95 0.97
N SER A 55 9.45 -5.78 0.34
CA SER A 55 8.34 -5.53 -0.58
C SER A 55 8.30 -6.55 -1.73
N GLN A 56 9.44 -6.81 -2.36
CA GLN A 56 9.54 -7.80 -3.43
C GLN A 56 9.20 -9.22 -2.96
N ALA A 57 9.62 -9.60 -1.76
CA ALA A 57 9.29 -10.90 -1.18
C ALA A 57 7.78 -11.03 -0.91
N VAL A 58 7.14 -9.99 -0.37
CA VAL A 58 5.69 -9.94 -0.17
C VAL A 58 4.95 -10.10 -1.51
N PHE A 59 5.31 -9.33 -2.54
CA PHE A 59 4.66 -9.43 -3.85
C PHE A 59 4.86 -10.79 -4.51
N LYS A 60 6.04 -11.39 -4.34
CA LYS A 60 6.31 -12.75 -4.83
C LYS A 60 5.43 -13.79 -4.11
N SER A 61 5.24 -13.65 -2.80
CA SER A 61 4.34 -14.54 -2.05
C SER A 61 2.90 -14.38 -2.50
N ILE A 62 2.41 -13.14 -2.68
CA ILE A 62 1.07 -12.87 -3.23
C ILE A 62 0.89 -13.56 -4.59
N GLN A 63 1.86 -13.43 -5.48
CA GLN A 63 1.82 -14.05 -6.81
C GLN A 63 1.76 -15.57 -6.72
N ASN A 64 2.62 -16.16 -5.89
CA ASN A 64 2.66 -17.62 -5.68
C ASN A 64 1.33 -18.14 -5.10
N ASP A 65 0.74 -17.42 -4.12
CA ASP A 65 -0.52 -17.83 -3.49
C ASP A 65 -1.70 -17.75 -4.47
N LEU A 66 -1.69 -16.77 -5.37
CA LEU A 66 -2.68 -16.67 -6.45
C LEU A 66 -2.53 -17.78 -7.49
N GLU A 67 -1.31 -18.10 -7.92
CA GLU A 67 -1.05 -19.12 -8.92
C GLU A 67 -1.32 -20.54 -8.41
N ASN A 68 -0.92 -20.84 -7.16
CA ASN A 68 -1.03 -22.18 -6.60
C ASN A 68 -2.32 -22.40 -5.82
N ASN A 69 -3.11 -21.37 -5.58
CA ASN A 69 -4.29 -21.40 -4.69
C ASN A 69 -3.97 -22.04 -3.30
N SER A 70 -2.73 -21.86 -2.83
CA SER A 70 -2.07 -22.69 -1.79
C SER A 70 -2.21 -22.13 -0.39
N GLY A 71 -2.90 -21.02 -0.18
CA GLY A 71 -3.07 -20.42 1.14
C GLY A 71 -4.49 -20.53 1.67
N LYS A 72 -4.64 -20.59 3.00
CA LYS A 72 -5.96 -20.43 3.64
C LYS A 72 -6.58 -19.07 3.29
N HIS A 73 -5.74 -18.04 3.07
CA HIS A 73 -6.13 -16.71 2.66
C HIS A 73 -5.17 -16.23 1.58
N ASN A 74 -5.72 -15.73 0.50
CA ASN A 74 -5.02 -15.01 -0.56
C ASN A 74 -5.94 -13.88 -1.07
N LEU A 75 -5.48 -13.06 -2.00
CA LEU A 75 -6.27 -11.92 -2.48
C LEU A 75 -7.62 -12.33 -3.11
N ASN A 76 -7.74 -13.57 -3.61
CA ASN A 76 -8.97 -14.07 -4.21
C ASN A 76 -9.94 -14.68 -3.18
N THR A 77 -9.43 -15.25 -2.07
CA THR A 77 -10.23 -15.99 -1.09
C THR A 77 -10.65 -15.16 0.12
N CYS A 78 -10.01 -14.02 0.38
CA CYS A 78 -10.38 -13.10 1.45
C CYS A 78 -11.81 -12.58 1.23
N GLU A 79 -12.65 -12.60 2.28
CA GLU A 79 -14.05 -12.21 2.21
C GLU A 79 -14.26 -10.68 2.21
N ASN A 80 -13.29 -9.94 2.76
CA ASN A 80 -13.36 -8.49 2.92
C ASN A 80 -11.95 -7.88 2.97
N PHE A 81 -11.87 -6.54 2.91
CA PHE A 81 -10.60 -5.82 2.91
C PHE A 81 -9.84 -5.90 4.24
N ASP A 82 -10.49 -6.14 5.39
CA ASP A 82 -9.81 -6.38 6.67
C ASP A 82 -8.98 -7.68 6.62
N GLN A 83 -9.53 -8.73 6.01
CA GLN A 83 -8.79 -9.97 5.79
C GLN A 83 -7.63 -9.78 4.80
N ILE A 84 -7.80 -8.98 3.75
CA ILE A 84 -6.72 -8.63 2.81
C ILE A 84 -5.61 -7.87 3.55
N ALA A 85 -5.96 -6.88 4.37
CA ALA A 85 -4.99 -6.11 5.14
C ALA A 85 -4.23 -7.00 6.15
N SER A 86 -4.92 -7.90 6.83
CA SER A 86 -4.33 -8.88 7.75
C SER A 86 -3.39 -9.85 7.03
N TYR A 87 -3.80 -10.35 5.86
CA TYR A 87 -2.98 -11.23 5.03
C TYR A 87 -1.67 -10.55 4.61
N ILE A 88 -1.74 -9.33 4.07
CA ILE A 88 -0.56 -8.56 3.67
C ILE A 88 0.31 -8.23 4.89
N GLY A 89 -0.30 -7.90 6.04
CA GLY A 89 0.39 -7.69 7.30
C GLY A 89 1.18 -8.92 7.76
N SER A 90 0.58 -10.09 7.64
CA SER A 90 1.24 -11.37 7.98
C SER A 90 2.44 -11.66 7.08
N LEU A 91 2.30 -11.46 5.77
CA LEU A 91 3.41 -11.59 4.81
C LEU A 91 4.53 -10.58 5.10
N ASN A 92 4.17 -9.34 5.48
CA ASN A 92 5.15 -8.33 5.83
C ASN A 92 5.99 -8.73 7.04
N ILE A 93 5.37 -9.24 8.10
CA ILE A 93 6.07 -9.77 9.27
C ILE A 93 6.99 -10.94 8.88
N GLU A 94 6.47 -11.90 8.12
CA GLU A 94 7.22 -13.09 7.69
C GLU A 94 8.51 -12.73 6.93
N HIS A 95 8.44 -11.73 6.05
CA HIS A 95 9.56 -11.32 5.21
C HIS A 95 10.43 -10.22 5.82
N SER A 96 10.01 -9.59 6.92
CA SER A 96 10.78 -8.56 7.63
C SER A 96 11.82 -9.13 8.57
N ALA A 97 11.66 -10.37 9.02
CA ALA A 97 12.57 -10.99 9.95
C ALA A 97 13.88 -11.41 9.27
N PRO A 98 15.06 -10.94 9.72
CA PRO A 98 16.33 -11.42 9.20
C PRO A 98 16.46 -12.90 9.51
N LYS A 99 16.63 -13.75 8.50
CA LYS A 99 16.85 -15.17 8.68
C LYS A 99 18.22 -15.38 9.37
N GLY A 100 18.22 -15.76 10.64
CA GLY A 100 19.41 -16.22 11.37
C GLY A 100 20.14 -15.20 12.24
N ILE A 101 19.55 -14.06 12.57
CA ILE A 101 20.15 -13.05 13.45
C ILE A 101 19.25 -12.82 14.69
N ASN A 102 19.86 -12.81 15.88
CA ASN A 102 19.17 -12.52 17.15
C ASN A 102 18.46 -11.15 17.15
N THR A 103 17.35 -11.10 17.80
CA THR A 103 16.20 -10.20 17.73
C THR A 103 16.38 -8.73 18.12
N ASP A 104 17.56 -8.19 18.21
CA ASP A 104 17.77 -6.74 18.44
C ASP A 104 17.97 -5.93 17.14
N THR A 105 17.76 -6.56 15.99
CA THR A 105 17.99 -5.96 14.68
C THR A 105 16.73 -5.28 14.18
N VAL A 106 16.90 -4.04 13.72
CA VAL A 106 15.93 -3.21 13.00
C VAL A 106 15.05 -4.07 12.08
N LEU A 107 13.77 -4.10 12.37
CA LEU A 107 12.77 -4.71 11.48
C LEU A 107 12.87 -4.02 10.11
N LEU A 108 13.34 -4.76 9.12
CA LEU A 108 13.46 -4.30 7.73
C LEU A 108 12.10 -4.33 7.02
N GLY A 109 11.04 -3.97 7.72
CA GLY A 109 9.69 -4.02 7.22
C GLY A 109 9.39 -2.93 6.19
N SER A 110 8.36 -3.17 5.42
CA SER A 110 7.79 -2.21 4.48
C SER A 110 6.46 -1.69 4.99
N THR A 111 6.06 -0.54 4.50
CA THR A 111 4.73 0.03 4.73
C THR A 111 3.95 -0.06 3.44
N PHE A 112 2.69 -0.47 3.51
CA PHE A 112 1.83 -0.58 2.34
C PHE A 112 0.58 0.27 2.51
N ILE A 113 0.14 0.91 1.43
CA ILE A 113 -1.24 1.37 1.29
C ILE A 113 -1.93 0.40 0.36
N ILE A 114 -3.04 -0.14 0.81
CA ILE A 114 -3.87 -1.05 0.03
C ILE A 114 -5.28 -0.48 -0.09
N GLY A 115 -5.90 -0.71 -1.19
CA GLY A 115 -7.31 -0.36 -1.36
C GLY A 115 -7.87 -0.90 -2.65
N GLY A 116 -9.16 -0.74 -2.79
CA GLY A 116 -9.89 -1.26 -3.93
C GLY A 116 -11.34 -1.53 -3.59
N GLN A 117 -11.93 -2.45 -4.31
CA GLN A 117 -13.31 -2.84 -4.12
C GLN A 117 -13.51 -4.33 -4.41
N ILE A 118 -14.30 -4.98 -3.58
CA ILE A 118 -14.90 -6.28 -3.83
C ILE A 118 -16.33 -6.01 -4.32
N LYS A 119 -16.79 -6.72 -5.34
CA LYS A 119 -18.12 -6.54 -5.91
C LYS A 119 -19.20 -6.66 -4.83
N GLY A 120 -20.06 -5.64 -4.75
CA GLY A 120 -21.12 -5.58 -3.74
C GLY A 120 -20.69 -5.07 -2.37
N GLN A 121 -19.42 -4.75 -2.17
CA GLN A 121 -18.90 -4.13 -0.95
C GLN A 121 -18.46 -2.67 -1.21
N PRO A 122 -18.36 -1.84 -0.16
CA PRO A 122 -17.85 -0.49 -0.30
C PRO A 122 -16.37 -0.49 -0.71
N MET A 123 -15.93 0.60 -1.34
CA MET A 123 -14.51 0.86 -1.58
C MET A 123 -13.79 1.09 -0.25
N GLU A 124 -12.64 0.45 -0.09
CA GLU A 124 -11.85 0.50 1.14
C GLU A 124 -10.42 0.97 0.88
N LEU A 125 -9.82 1.57 1.91
CA LEU A 125 -8.45 2.06 1.89
C LEU A 125 -7.81 1.79 3.25
N PHE A 126 -6.62 1.17 3.27
CA PHE A 126 -5.90 0.80 4.48
C PHE A 126 -4.42 1.14 4.38
N LEU A 127 -3.83 1.47 5.53
CA LEU A 127 -2.40 1.52 5.76
C LEU A 127 -1.97 0.30 6.57
N VAL A 128 -1.06 -0.49 6.05
CA VAL A 128 -0.45 -1.64 6.73
C VAL A 128 0.96 -1.27 7.16
N TYR A 129 1.21 -1.36 8.47
CA TYR A 129 2.50 -1.04 9.08
C TYR A 129 3.51 -2.19 8.99
N PRO A 130 4.81 -1.90 9.18
CA PRO A 130 5.85 -2.93 9.23
C PRO A 130 5.57 -4.04 10.25
N GLN A 131 4.89 -3.73 11.34
CA GLN A 131 4.50 -4.64 12.41
C GLN A 131 3.29 -5.52 12.06
N GLY A 132 2.72 -5.37 10.86
CA GLY A 132 1.60 -6.14 10.36
C GLY A 132 0.21 -5.64 10.76
N ASN A 133 0.13 -4.70 11.70
CA ASN A 133 -1.13 -4.04 12.03
C ASN A 133 -1.52 -3.03 10.94
N TYR A 134 -2.79 -2.67 10.91
CA TYR A 134 -3.32 -1.77 9.88
C TYR A 134 -4.36 -0.79 10.44
N ILE A 135 -4.55 0.32 9.73
CA ILE A 135 -5.55 1.34 10.04
C ILE A 135 -6.30 1.77 8.78
N ARG A 136 -7.49 2.33 8.97
CA ARG A 136 -8.23 3.10 7.96
C ARG A 136 -7.89 4.59 8.06
N PRO A 137 -8.05 5.38 6.98
CA PRO A 137 -8.03 6.83 7.09
C PRO A 137 -9.21 7.32 7.93
N ALA A 138 -9.08 8.48 8.54
CA ALA A 138 -10.19 9.13 9.21
C ALA A 138 -11.22 9.63 8.17
N ASP A 139 -12.51 9.57 8.50
CA ASP A 139 -13.56 10.04 7.59
C ASP A 139 -13.39 11.50 7.18
N SER A 140 -12.91 12.35 8.09
CA SER A 140 -12.63 13.77 7.82
C SER A 140 -11.39 14.01 6.95
N LYS A 141 -10.51 13.00 6.81
CA LYS A 141 -9.27 13.04 6.01
C LYS A 141 -9.12 11.71 5.27
N PRO A 142 -9.86 11.52 4.18
CA PRO A 142 -9.99 10.25 3.51
C PRO A 142 -8.79 9.94 2.61
N TYR A 143 -7.57 10.07 3.11
CA TYR A 143 -6.35 9.74 2.39
C TYR A 143 -5.27 9.17 3.31
N LEU A 144 -4.36 8.45 2.72
CA LEU A 144 -3.18 7.88 3.34
C LEU A 144 -1.96 8.21 2.48
N VAL A 145 -0.85 8.53 3.11
CA VAL A 145 0.42 8.84 2.43
C VAL A 145 1.56 8.15 3.17
N ILE A 146 2.51 7.60 2.41
CA ILE A 146 3.73 6.95 2.92
C ILE A 146 4.95 7.43 2.18
N GLY A 147 6.10 7.31 2.83
CA GLY A 147 7.37 7.82 2.33
C GLY A 147 7.62 9.26 2.78
N GLU A 148 8.04 10.12 1.86
CA GLU A 148 8.31 11.53 2.16
C GLU A 148 7.01 12.34 2.24
N VAL A 149 6.71 12.88 3.40
CA VAL A 149 5.44 13.58 3.66
C VAL A 149 5.59 15.06 3.96
N LYS A 150 6.84 15.53 4.12
CA LYS A 150 7.16 16.87 4.64
C LYS A 150 6.48 18.01 3.88
N TYR A 151 6.47 17.94 2.55
CA TYR A 151 5.95 19.02 1.72
C TYR A 151 4.51 18.80 1.25
N GLY A 152 4.17 17.58 0.87
CA GLY A 152 2.84 17.27 0.33
C GLY A 152 1.75 17.21 1.40
N LYS A 153 2.02 16.57 2.54
CA LYS A 153 1.01 16.34 3.57
C LYS A 153 0.36 17.62 4.12
N PRO A 154 1.09 18.73 4.44
CA PRO A 154 0.45 19.95 4.91
C PRO A 154 -0.55 20.56 3.92
N ILE A 155 -0.34 20.38 2.62
CA ILE A 155 -1.25 20.86 1.59
C ILE A 155 -2.45 19.93 1.48
N LEU A 156 -2.20 18.61 1.43
CA LEU A 156 -3.25 17.58 1.39
C LEU A 156 -4.20 17.69 2.59
N ASP A 157 -3.66 17.93 3.79
CA ASP A 157 -4.44 18.13 5.02
C ASP A 157 -5.43 19.33 4.94
N ARG A 158 -5.14 20.31 4.10
CA ARG A 158 -6.00 21.48 3.91
C ARG A 158 -7.03 21.31 2.81
N VAL A 159 -6.69 20.57 1.76
CA VAL A 159 -7.49 20.53 0.52
C VAL A 159 -8.28 19.24 0.34
N ILE A 160 -7.80 18.10 0.85
CA ILE A 160 -8.55 16.86 0.74
C ILE A 160 -9.63 16.79 1.81
N LYS A 161 -10.86 16.68 1.34
CA LYS A 161 -12.08 16.54 2.13
C LYS A 161 -12.90 15.36 1.62
N PRO A 162 -13.89 14.86 2.39
CA PRO A 162 -14.71 13.70 2.01
C PRO A 162 -15.41 13.85 0.65
N GLU A 163 -15.70 15.08 0.25
CA GLU A 163 -16.44 15.39 -0.98
C GLU A 163 -15.54 15.52 -2.22
N VAL A 164 -14.22 15.31 -2.07
CA VAL A 164 -13.29 15.43 -3.21
C VAL A 164 -13.66 14.42 -4.31
N SER A 165 -13.71 14.91 -5.55
CA SER A 165 -13.94 14.06 -6.73
C SER A 165 -12.66 13.30 -7.12
N VAL A 166 -12.79 12.17 -7.83
CA VAL A 166 -11.65 11.46 -8.42
C VAL A 166 -10.79 12.37 -9.28
N GLY A 167 -11.42 13.28 -10.05
CA GLY A 167 -10.70 14.23 -10.91
C GLY A 167 -9.81 15.19 -10.13
N ASP A 168 -10.29 15.76 -9.04
CA ASP A 168 -9.51 16.65 -8.19
C ASP A 168 -8.50 15.88 -7.34
N ALA A 169 -8.90 14.72 -6.80
CA ALA A 169 -8.00 13.83 -6.08
C ALA A 169 -6.79 13.39 -6.94
N SER A 170 -7.02 13.11 -8.23
CA SER A 170 -5.94 12.77 -9.16
C SER A 170 -4.94 13.90 -9.34
N ARG A 171 -5.41 15.14 -9.48
CA ARG A 171 -4.52 16.33 -9.56
C ARG A 171 -3.76 16.55 -8.25
N LEU A 172 -4.45 16.41 -7.11
CA LEU A 172 -3.85 16.57 -5.78
C LEU A 172 -2.85 15.46 -5.45
N SER A 173 -3.02 14.25 -5.97
CA SER A 173 -2.10 13.15 -5.74
C SER A 173 -0.70 13.42 -6.30
N LEU A 174 -0.58 14.28 -7.29
CA LEU A 174 0.69 14.63 -7.95
C LEU A 174 1.40 15.83 -7.30
N ILE A 175 0.85 16.43 -6.26
CA ILE A 175 1.36 17.69 -5.68
C ILE A 175 2.78 17.57 -5.12
N HIS A 176 3.22 16.37 -4.80
CA HIS A 176 4.56 16.07 -4.28
C HIS A 176 5.49 15.51 -5.36
N ILE A 177 4.95 15.05 -6.46
CA ILE A 177 5.69 14.47 -7.57
C ILE A 177 6.04 15.58 -8.58
#